data_ea532149cbc46f04bca5da295259efb5
#
_entry.id   ea532149cbc46f04bca5da295259efb5
#
_cell.length_a   1.000
_cell.length_b   1.000
_cell.length_c   1.000
_cell.angle_alpha   90.00
_cell.angle_beta   90.00
_cell.angle_gamma   90.00
#
_symmetry.space_group_name_H-M   'P 1'
#
loop_
_entity.id
_entity.type
_entity.pdbx_description
1 polymer ?
#
loop_
_entity_poly.entity_id
_entity_poly.type
_entity_poly.pdbx_seq_one_letter_code
_entity_poly.pdbx_strand_id
1 'polypeptide(L)'
;MTETTEFTAAWRHHHPYLVNLAYQMLGDVGDAEDVAQEAFLRLSRTLPGEIEDVRAWLTTVAGRLCLDLVRSARARREQPTEQDAMPPLASSEPDPADRVTLDDEVSSALLRVLRQLSPGERVAFILHDVFGVPFESIAETVGRPVGTCRQLARRA
;
A
#
# COMPACT_ATOMS: atom_id res chain seq x y z
N MET A 1 6.67 26.76 14.27
CA MET A 1 6.41 25.91 15.44
C MET A 1 5.09 25.19 15.38
N THR A 2 4.01 25.91 15.07
CA THR A 2 2.70 25.30 14.93
C THR A 2 2.69 24.22 13.84
N GLU A 3 3.35 24.49 12.74
CA GLU A 3 3.43 23.52 11.63
C GLU A 3 4.15 22.24 12.03
N THR A 4 5.25 22.36 12.77
CA THR A 4 5.99 21.19 13.22
C THR A 4 5.16 20.35 14.19
N THR A 5 4.41 21.02 15.06
CA THR A 5 3.53 20.34 16.02
C THR A 5 2.41 19.61 15.29
N GLU A 6 1.81 20.27 14.30
CA GLU A 6 0.74 19.66 13.50
C GLU A 6 1.26 18.47 12.72
N PHE A 7 2.47 18.60 12.14
CA PHE A 7 3.09 17.49 11.42
C PHE A 7 3.37 16.31 12.34
N THR A 8 3.91 16.56 13.52
CA THR A 8 4.19 15.51 14.49
C THR A 8 2.93 14.81 14.94
N ALA A 9 1.85 15.57 15.17
CA ALA A 9 0.57 15.00 15.53
C ALA A 9 0.01 14.14 14.40
N ALA A 10 0.12 14.62 13.16
CA ALA A 10 -0.32 13.85 12.00
C ALA A 10 0.47 12.56 11.85
N TRP A 11 1.80 12.63 12.05
CA TRP A 11 2.64 11.44 12.03
C TRP A 11 2.17 10.40 13.03
N ARG A 12 2.00 10.81 14.29
CA ARG A 12 1.59 9.88 15.34
C ARG A 12 0.21 9.30 15.09
N HIS A 13 -0.68 10.11 14.55
CA HIS A 13 -2.06 9.70 14.35
C HIS A 13 -2.25 8.82 13.12
N HIS A 14 -1.55 9.13 12.03
CA HIS A 14 -1.77 8.45 10.77
C HIS A 14 -0.71 7.43 10.38
N HIS A 15 0.47 7.48 11.00
CA HIS A 15 1.56 6.60 10.64
C HIS A 15 1.20 5.11 10.74
N PRO A 16 0.62 4.63 11.86
CA PRO A 16 0.24 3.22 11.95
C PRO A 16 -0.75 2.80 10.88
N TYR A 17 -1.68 3.67 10.56
CA TYR A 17 -2.67 3.41 9.52
C TYR A 17 -2.00 3.24 8.15
N LEU A 18 -1.09 4.14 7.80
CA LEU A 18 -0.41 4.07 6.51
C LEU A 18 0.51 2.86 6.39
N VAL A 19 1.22 2.54 7.45
CA VAL A 19 2.08 1.36 7.45
C VAL A 19 1.24 0.10 7.26
N ASN A 20 0.13 0.00 7.97
CA ASN A 20 -0.77 -1.15 7.84
C ASN A 20 -1.32 -1.26 6.42
N LEU A 21 -1.78 -0.15 5.86
CA LEU A 21 -2.33 -0.12 4.51
C LEU A 21 -1.28 -0.58 3.49
N ALA A 22 -0.09 -0.02 3.56
CA ALA A 22 0.99 -0.38 2.64
C ALA A 22 1.44 -1.83 2.85
N TYR A 23 1.47 -2.28 4.09
CA TYR A 23 1.82 -3.66 4.39
C TYR A 23 0.82 -4.64 3.79
N GLN A 24 -0.47 -4.34 3.90
CA GLN A 24 -1.48 -5.21 3.31
C GLN A 24 -1.34 -5.31 1.80
N MET A 25 -0.88 -4.25 1.16
CA MET A 25 -0.67 -4.25 -0.28
C MET A 25 0.64 -4.89 -0.71
N LEU A 26 1.71 -4.65 0.04
CA LEU A 26 3.06 -5.01 -0.37
C LEU A 26 3.59 -6.28 0.27
N GLY A 27 3.13 -6.58 1.48
CA GLY A 27 3.56 -7.76 2.19
C GLY A 27 4.95 -7.67 2.81
N ASP A 28 5.54 -6.48 2.84
CA ASP A 28 6.89 -6.26 3.36
C ASP A 28 6.87 -5.03 4.26
N VAL A 29 7.31 -5.20 5.50
CA VAL A 29 7.29 -4.12 6.49
C VAL A 29 8.23 -2.98 6.09
N GLY A 30 9.41 -3.31 5.58
CA GLY A 30 10.37 -2.31 5.15
C GLY A 30 9.81 -1.42 4.05
N ASP A 31 9.24 -2.04 3.04
CA ASP A 31 8.61 -1.30 1.95
C ASP A 31 7.44 -0.47 2.45
N ALA A 32 6.65 -1.04 3.38
CA ALA A 32 5.51 -0.32 3.94
C ALA A 32 5.95 0.92 4.70
N GLU A 33 7.00 0.82 5.49
CA GLU A 33 7.52 1.97 6.20
C GLU A 33 8.10 3.02 5.25
N ASP A 34 8.76 2.59 4.18
CA ASP A 34 9.27 3.51 3.16
C ASP A 34 8.14 4.28 2.49
N VAL A 35 7.03 3.61 2.19
CA VAL A 35 5.87 4.26 1.61
C VAL A 35 5.30 5.29 2.58
N ALA A 36 5.12 4.91 3.83
CA ALA A 36 4.60 5.83 4.84
C ALA A 36 5.51 7.04 4.99
N GLN A 37 6.82 6.82 5.04
CA GLN A 37 7.78 7.89 5.19
C GLN A 37 7.74 8.85 4.00
N GLU A 38 7.69 8.31 2.78
CA GLU A 38 7.64 9.15 1.58
C GLU A 38 6.34 9.96 1.55
N ALA A 39 5.21 9.35 1.94
CA ALA A 39 3.94 10.07 2.00
C ALA A 39 4.02 11.26 2.96
N PHE A 40 4.62 11.06 4.12
CA PHE A 40 4.78 12.15 5.09
C PHE A 40 5.78 13.19 4.63
N LEU A 41 6.82 12.81 3.90
CA LEU A 41 7.74 13.76 3.31
C LEU A 41 7.01 14.68 2.33
N ARG A 42 6.13 14.11 1.53
CA ARG A 42 5.32 14.91 0.60
C ARG A 42 4.35 15.81 1.35
N LEU A 43 3.79 15.34 2.44
CA LEU A 43 2.93 16.16 3.29
C LEU A 43 3.68 17.37 3.82
N SER A 44 4.94 17.18 4.24
CA SER A 44 5.74 18.27 4.78
C SER A 44 6.05 19.35 3.75
N ARG A 45 5.97 19.02 2.47
CA ARG A 45 6.22 19.97 1.39
C ARG A 45 4.96 20.64 0.90
N THR A 46 3.80 20.21 1.43
CA THR A 46 2.53 20.78 1.02
C THR A 46 2.14 21.92 1.94
N LEU A 47 1.61 23.00 1.37
CA LEU A 47 1.24 24.15 2.15
C LEU A 47 0.08 23.85 3.09
N PRO A 48 0.12 24.39 4.32
CA PRO A 48 -1.00 24.23 5.25
C PRO A 48 -2.27 24.82 4.64
N GLY A 49 -3.37 24.14 4.80
CA GLY A 49 -4.66 24.59 4.33
C GLY A 49 -5.03 24.13 2.93
N GLU A 50 -4.10 23.56 2.19
CA GLU A 50 -4.43 22.98 0.89
C GLU A 50 -5.09 21.62 1.01
N ILE A 51 -4.96 21.00 2.16
CA ILE A 51 -5.47 19.66 2.40
C ILE A 51 -6.64 19.74 3.37
N GLU A 52 -7.83 19.37 2.90
CA GLU A 52 -9.01 19.36 3.75
C GLU A 52 -9.04 18.15 4.68
N ASP A 53 -8.64 17.00 4.13
CA ASP A 53 -8.65 15.74 4.88
C ASP A 53 -7.28 15.10 4.74
N VAL A 54 -6.49 15.22 5.80
CA VAL A 54 -5.11 14.73 5.81
C VAL A 54 -5.06 13.22 5.61
N ARG A 55 -5.94 12.49 6.27
CA ARG A 55 -5.94 11.02 6.12
C ARG A 55 -6.26 10.60 4.69
N ALA A 56 -7.27 11.22 4.08
CA ALA A 56 -7.62 10.91 2.70
C ALA A 56 -6.48 11.25 1.74
N TRP A 57 -5.84 12.38 1.96
CA TRP A 57 -4.70 12.81 1.15
C TRP A 57 -3.55 11.81 1.27
N LEU A 58 -3.21 11.42 2.49
CA LEU A 58 -2.15 10.46 2.74
C LEU A 58 -2.48 9.10 2.13
N THR A 59 -3.74 8.69 2.23
CA THR A 59 -4.19 7.42 1.66
C THR A 59 -4.00 7.42 0.14
N THR A 60 -4.35 8.52 -0.52
CA THR A 60 -4.17 8.63 -1.97
C THR A 60 -2.70 8.56 -2.35
N VAL A 61 -1.85 9.30 -1.64
CA VAL A 61 -0.41 9.30 -1.92
C VAL A 61 0.18 7.92 -1.68
N ALA A 62 -0.12 7.32 -0.53
CA ALA A 62 0.40 5.99 -0.21
C ALA A 62 -0.10 4.95 -1.21
N GLY A 63 -1.36 5.05 -1.62
CA GLY A 63 -1.92 4.13 -2.61
C GLY A 63 -1.20 4.21 -3.94
N ARG A 64 -0.88 5.43 -4.39
CA ARG A 64 -0.12 5.60 -5.63
C ARG A 64 1.29 5.04 -5.53
N LEU A 65 1.94 5.26 -4.40
CA LEU A 65 3.27 4.72 -4.17
C LEU A 65 3.25 3.19 -4.17
N CYS A 66 2.25 2.60 -3.52
CA CYS A 66 2.09 1.15 -3.52
C CYS A 66 1.82 0.63 -4.93
N LEU A 67 0.97 1.32 -5.67
CA LEU A 67 0.65 0.93 -7.04
C LEU A 67 1.92 0.90 -7.91
N ASP A 68 2.75 1.93 -7.78
CA ASP A 68 4.00 2.00 -8.53
C ASP A 68 4.94 0.85 -8.15
N LEU A 69 5.04 0.54 -6.87
CA LEU A 69 5.88 -0.55 -6.40
C LEU A 69 5.37 -1.91 -6.89
N VAL A 70 4.06 -2.13 -6.86
CA VAL A 70 3.47 -3.37 -7.34
C VAL A 70 3.69 -3.52 -8.84
N ARG A 71 3.54 -2.45 -9.61
CA ARG A 71 3.80 -2.47 -11.04
C ARG A 71 5.25 -2.77 -11.34
N SER A 72 6.17 -2.16 -10.62
CA SER A 72 7.60 -2.40 -10.80
C SER A 72 7.98 -3.83 -10.48
N ALA A 73 7.45 -4.37 -9.39
CA ALA A 73 7.72 -5.75 -9.00
C ALA A 73 7.17 -6.72 -10.04
N ARG A 74 5.98 -6.44 -10.57
CA ARG A 74 5.39 -7.29 -11.60
C ARG A 74 6.19 -7.25 -12.89
N ALA A 75 6.64 -6.06 -13.29
CA ALA A 75 7.46 -5.92 -14.49
C ALA A 75 8.76 -6.70 -14.38
N ARG A 76 9.38 -6.66 -13.20
CA ARG A 76 10.61 -7.42 -12.97
C ARG A 76 10.38 -8.92 -13.03
N ARG A 77 9.23 -9.39 -12.54
CA ARG A 77 8.91 -10.82 -12.59
C ARG A 77 8.62 -11.29 -14.00
N GLU A 78 8.09 -10.41 -14.85
CA GLU A 78 7.80 -10.75 -16.23
C GLU A 78 9.03 -10.73 -17.11
N GLN A 79 10.12 -10.11 -16.66
CA GLN A 79 11.39 -10.12 -17.38
C GLN A 79 12.33 -11.12 -16.73
N PRO A 80 12.45 -12.32 -17.31
CA PRO A 80 13.30 -13.35 -16.71
C PRO A 80 14.76 -12.92 -16.76
N THR A 81 15.34 -12.76 -15.60
CA THR A 81 16.77 -12.52 -15.45
C THR A 81 17.28 -13.52 -14.43
N GLU A 82 18.59 -13.67 -14.37
CA GLU A 82 19.16 -14.56 -13.37
C GLU A 82 18.79 -14.13 -11.96
N GLN A 83 18.63 -12.84 -11.75
CA GLN A 83 18.24 -12.31 -10.46
C GLN A 83 16.80 -12.66 -10.14
N ASP A 84 15.97 -12.69 -11.15
CA ASP A 84 14.57 -13.07 -10.97
C ASP A 84 14.43 -14.56 -10.67
N ALA A 85 15.40 -15.34 -11.08
CA ALA A 85 15.40 -16.76 -10.80
C ALA A 85 15.72 -17.05 -9.34
N MET A 86 16.31 -16.12 -8.65
CA MET A 86 16.55 -16.30 -7.22
C MET A 86 15.24 -16.21 -6.47
N PRO A 87 14.93 -17.21 -5.66
CA PRO A 87 13.70 -17.15 -4.88
C PRO A 87 13.85 -16.08 -3.80
N PRO A 88 13.17 -14.97 -3.96
CA PRO A 88 13.22 -13.93 -2.94
C PRO A 88 12.60 -14.39 -1.63
N LEU A 89 11.97 -15.51 -1.68
CA LEU A 89 11.25 -16.05 -0.55
C LEU A 89 12.14 -16.52 0.57
N ALA A 90 13.34 -16.95 0.24
CA ALA A 90 14.24 -17.47 1.27
C ALA A 90 14.54 -16.41 2.31
N SER A 91 14.58 -15.16 1.88
CA SER A 91 14.92 -14.08 2.79
C SER A 91 13.71 -13.54 3.54
N SER A 92 12.53 -13.82 3.06
CA SER A 92 11.32 -13.28 3.66
C SER A 92 10.60 -14.28 4.53
N GLU A 93 11.08 -15.50 4.58
CA GLU A 93 10.45 -16.47 5.44
C GLU A 93 10.71 -16.14 6.89
N PRO A 94 9.65 -16.10 7.70
CA PRO A 94 9.84 -15.86 9.11
C PRO A 94 10.61 -17.01 9.72
N ASP A 95 11.37 -16.68 10.73
CA ASP A 95 12.06 -17.68 11.51
C ASP A 95 11.02 -18.71 11.98
N PRO A 96 11.26 -20.00 11.75
CA PRO A 96 10.33 -21.02 12.23
C PRO A 96 10.06 -20.94 13.71
N ALA A 97 10.99 -20.36 14.46
CA ALA A 97 10.80 -20.16 15.87
C ALA A 97 9.76 -19.10 16.17
N ASP A 98 9.55 -18.20 15.21
CA ASP A 98 8.49 -17.22 15.32
C ASP A 98 7.20 -17.92 14.92
N ARG A 99 6.46 -18.32 15.88
CA ARG A 99 5.26 -19.06 15.63
C ARG A 99 4.31 -18.36 14.70
N VAL A 100 3.98 -19.03 13.61
CA VAL A 100 2.96 -18.56 12.71
C VAL A 100 1.61 -18.79 13.40
N THR A 101 0.92 -17.72 13.69
CA THR A 101 -0.42 -17.80 14.25
C THR A 101 -1.41 -18.05 13.11
N LEU A 102 -2.64 -18.38 13.49
CA LEU A 102 -3.69 -18.56 12.49
C LEU A 102 -3.88 -17.28 11.67
N ASP A 103 -3.78 -16.13 12.33
CA ASP A 103 -3.91 -14.85 11.64
C ASP A 103 -2.78 -14.65 10.64
N ASP A 104 -1.57 -15.06 10.97
CA ASP A 104 -0.44 -14.96 10.06
C ASP A 104 -0.62 -15.89 8.86
N GLU A 105 -1.16 -17.06 9.08
CA GLU A 105 -1.43 -18.00 7.99
C GLU A 105 -2.48 -17.44 7.04
N VAL A 106 -3.53 -16.85 7.57
CA VAL A 106 -4.57 -16.21 6.76
C VAL A 106 -3.99 -15.05 5.98
N SER A 107 -3.16 -14.23 6.62
CA SER A 107 -2.51 -13.11 5.95
C SER A 107 -1.59 -13.57 4.82
N SER A 108 -0.86 -14.65 5.04
CA SER A 108 0.02 -15.20 4.01
C SER A 108 -0.77 -15.73 2.82
N ALA A 109 -1.89 -16.40 3.09
CA ALA A 109 -2.75 -16.90 2.02
C ALA A 109 -3.35 -15.74 1.23
N LEU A 110 -3.78 -14.71 1.91
CA LEU A 110 -4.33 -13.52 1.25
C LEU A 110 -3.29 -12.86 0.36
N LEU A 111 -2.06 -12.74 0.83
CA LEU A 111 -0.99 -12.17 0.04
C LEU A 111 -0.74 -12.96 -1.24
N ARG A 112 -0.82 -14.28 -1.17
CA ARG A 112 -0.65 -15.11 -2.35
C ARG A 112 -1.74 -14.83 -3.38
N VAL A 113 -2.97 -14.68 -2.91
CA VAL A 113 -4.09 -14.36 -3.79
C VAL A 113 -3.88 -12.99 -4.40
N LEU A 114 -3.49 -12.01 -3.59
CA LEU A 114 -3.29 -10.65 -4.07
C LEU A 114 -2.20 -10.54 -5.12
N ARG A 115 -1.19 -11.39 -5.04
CA ARG A 115 -0.12 -11.39 -6.04
C ARG A 115 -0.58 -11.84 -7.41
N GLN A 116 -1.69 -12.55 -7.49
CA GLN A 116 -2.25 -13.00 -8.75
C GLN A 116 -3.10 -11.92 -9.41
N LEU A 117 -3.45 -10.88 -8.66
CA LEU A 117 -4.24 -9.79 -9.19
C LEU A 117 -3.35 -8.80 -9.95
N SER A 118 -3.94 -8.12 -10.93
CA SER A 118 -3.23 -7.00 -11.55
C SER A 118 -2.97 -5.92 -10.51
N PRO A 119 -1.97 -5.05 -10.73
CA PRO A 119 -1.71 -3.96 -9.79
C PRO A 119 -2.95 -3.12 -9.48
N GLY A 120 -3.70 -2.73 -10.52
CA GLY A 120 -4.92 -1.96 -10.31
C GLY A 120 -5.98 -2.71 -9.52
N GLU A 121 -6.16 -3.99 -9.81
CA GLU A 121 -7.10 -4.82 -9.07
C GLU A 121 -6.71 -4.94 -7.61
N ARG A 122 -5.43 -5.15 -7.35
CA ARG A 122 -4.94 -5.27 -5.98
C ARG A 122 -5.20 -3.99 -5.19
N VAL A 123 -4.82 -2.85 -5.75
CA VAL A 123 -4.99 -1.57 -5.07
C VAL A 123 -6.47 -1.26 -4.84
N ALA A 124 -7.31 -1.45 -5.87
CA ALA A 124 -8.73 -1.18 -5.73
C ALA A 124 -9.37 -2.07 -4.68
N PHE A 125 -9.03 -3.35 -4.67
CA PHE A 125 -9.56 -4.28 -3.69
C PHE A 125 -9.16 -3.91 -2.26
N ILE A 126 -7.87 -3.71 -2.04
CA ILE A 126 -7.40 -3.40 -0.69
C ILE A 126 -7.99 -2.09 -0.18
N LEU A 127 -7.97 -1.05 -1.01
CA LEU A 127 -8.49 0.24 -0.57
C LEU A 127 -9.98 0.18 -0.28
N HIS A 128 -10.75 -0.47 -1.13
CA HIS A 128 -12.19 -0.51 -0.94
C HIS A 128 -12.63 -1.54 0.09
N ASP A 129 -12.21 -2.79 -0.09
CA ASP A 129 -12.77 -3.88 0.71
C ASP A 129 -12.13 -4.01 2.09
N VAL A 130 -10.86 -3.64 2.22
CA VAL A 130 -10.18 -3.75 3.51
C VAL A 130 -10.25 -2.44 4.29
N PHE A 131 -10.06 -1.31 3.61
CA PHE A 131 -9.97 -0.02 4.29
C PHE A 131 -11.18 0.88 4.08
N GLY A 132 -12.15 0.46 3.30
CA GLY A 132 -13.39 1.21 3.14
C GLY A 132 -13.25 2.54 2.43
N VAL A 133 -12.24 2.68 1.58
CA VAL A 133 -12.02 3.91 0.83
C VAL A 133 -13.06 4.04 -0.28
N PRO A 134 -13.72 5.21 -0.42
CA PRO A 134 -14.70 5.40 -1.48
C PRO A 134 -14.09 5.26 -2.88
N PHE A 135 -14.87 4.79 -3.83
CA PHE A 135 -14.37 4.62 -5.19
C PHE A 135 -13.93 5.94 -5.83
N GLU A 136 -14.51 7.06 -5.42
CA GLU A 136 -14.08 8.37 -5.91
C GLU A 136 -12.62 8.65 -5.55
N SER A 137 -12.23 8.30 -4.34
CA SER A 137 -10.84 8.45 -3.89
C SER A 137 -9.93 7.42 -4.57
N ILE A 138 -10.43 6.20 -4.77
CA ILE A 138 -9.67 5.17 -5.47
C ILE A 138 -9.41 5.61 -6.91
N ALA A 139 -10.38 6.24 -7.55
CA ALA A 139 -10.21 6.75 -8.90
C ALA A 139 -9.04 7.72 -8.98
N GLU A 140 -8.90 8.60 -7.99
CA GLU A 140 -7.76 9.51 -7.92
C GLU A 140 -6.46 8.75 -7.74
N THR A 141 -6.48 7.71 -6.92
CA THR A 141 -5.28 6.92 -6.64
C THR A 141 -4.83 6.14 -7.86
N VAL A 142 -5.75 5.45 -8.50
CA VAL A 142 -5.44 4.56 -9.61
C VAL A 142 -5.31 5.32 -10.93
N GLY A 143 -5.92 6.50 -11.01
CA GLY A 143 -5.91 7.29 -12.23
C GLY A 143 -6.88 6.79 -13.28
N ARG A 144 -7.98 6.17 -12.86
CA ARG A 144 -8.98 5.63 -13.77
C ARG A 144 -10.38 6.04 -13.32
N PRO A 145 -11.37 6.01 -14.23
CA PRO A 145 -12.73 6.37 -13.87
C PRO A 145 -13.30 5.51 -12.74
N VAL A 146 -14.25 6.06 -12.01
CA VAL A 146 -14.88 5.38 -10.89
C VAL A 146 -15.47 4.03 -11.30
N GLY A 147 -16.14 3.99 -12.46
CA GLY A 147 -16.71 2.74 -12.95
C GLY A 147 -15.66 1.66 -13.17
N THR A 148 -14.50 2.04 -13.69
CA THR A 148 -13.39 1.11 -13.89
C THR A 148 -12.88 0.59 -12.54
N CYS A 149 -12.78 1.46 -11.55
CA CYS A 149 -12.33 1.06 -10.22
C CYS A 149 -13.29 0.07 -9.58
N ARG A 150 -14.59 0.25 -9.78
CA ARG A 150 -15.58 -0.72 -9.29
C ARG A 150 -15.39 -2.07 -9.94
N GLN A 151 -15.10 -2.08 -11.24
CA GLN A 151 -14.86 -3.33 -11.94
C GLN A 151 -13.58 -4.01 -11.46
N LEU A 152 -12.52 -3.23 -11.22
CA LEU A 152 -11.26 -3.77 -10.72
C LEU A 152 -11.47 -4.44 -9.37
N ALA A 153 -12.18 -3.80 -8.46
CA ALA A 153 -12.45 -4.36 -7.15
C ALA A 153 -13.33 -5.60 -7.25
N ARG A 154 -14.27 -5.60 -8.18
CA ARG A 154 -15.19 -6.73 -8.35
C ARG A 154 -14.47 -7.97 -8.91
N ARG A 155 -13.47 -7.77 -9.77
CA ARG A 155 -12.71 -8.88 -10.33
C ARG A 155 -11.76 -9.50 -9.31
N ALA A 156 -11.41 -8.75 -8.29
CA ALA A 156 -10.59 -9.27 -7.22
C ALA A 156 -11.41 -10.23 -6.35
#